data_aad297171bfb4477c2a2020f7992abb4
#
_entry.id   aad297171bfb4477c2a2020f7992abb4
#
_cell.length_a   1.000
_cell.length_b   1.000
_cell.length_c   1.000
_cell.angle_alpha   90.00
_cell.angle_beta   90.00
_cell.angle_gamma   90.00
#
_symmetry.space_group_name_H-M   'P 1'
#
loop_
_entity.id
_entity.type
_entity.pdbx_description
1 polymer ?
#
loop_
_entity_poly.entity_id
_entity_poly.type
_entity_poly.pdbx_seq_one_letter_code
_entity_poly.pdbx_strand_id
1 'polypeptide(L)'
;RGLQAGRHTLVADEPEAMGGTNLGPDPYALLLSALGTCTSMTIRMYANRKGLQLDDVKVELHHRRITRPAAPQASDAPNGAAADEVVDILEREITLAGNLTDAERQRVLEIADRCPVHRTLTGHIEINTRSKA
;
A
#
# COMPACT_ATOMS: atom_id res chain seq x y z
N ARG A 1 -4.39 21.18 -3.13
CA ARG A 1 -3.75 20.98 -4.46
C ARG A 1 -4.63 20.14 -5.34
N GLY A 2 -4.91 20.61 -6.53
CA GLY A 2 -5.57 19.82 -7.56
C GLY A 2 -4.60 18.89 -8.26
N LEU A 3 -5.02 17.65 -8.48
CA LEU A 3 -4.24 16.64 -9.18
C LEU A 3 -5.03 16.15 -10.38
N GLN A 4 -4.35 16.00 -11.50
CA GLN A 4 -4.93 15.44 -12.71
C GLN A 4 -4.40 14.02 -12.91
N ALA A 5 -5.29 13.03 -12.89
CA ALA A 5 -4.97 11.64 -13.14
C ALA A 5 -5.77 11.13 -14.34
N GLY A 6 -5.16 11.20 -15.52
CA GLY A 6 -5.88 10.99 -16.77
C GLY A 6 -6.98 12.05 -16.93
N ARG A 7 -8.22 11.61 -17.03
CA ARG A 7 -9.39 12.51 -17.08
C ARG A 7 -10.05 12.73 -15.71
N HIS A 8 -9.44 12.21 -14.65
CA HIS A 8 -9.98 12.35 -13.30
C HIS A 8 -9.26 13.47 -12.56
N THR A 9 -10.00 14.23 -11.79
CA THR A 9 -9.46 15.29 -10.94
C THR A 9 -9.61 14.87 -9.48
N LEU A 10 -8.52 15.00 -8.73
CA LEU A 10 -8.47 14.72 -7.30
C LEU A 10 -8.01 15.97 -6.57
N VAL A 11 -8.45 16.13 -5.34
CA VAL A 11 -7.96 17.19 -4.46
C VAL A 11 -7.19 16.53 -3.33
N ALA A 12 -5.95 16.98 -3.14
CA ALA A 12 -5.10 16.53 -2.03
C ALA A 12 -4.66 17.74 -1.22
N ASP A 13 -4.54 17.55 0.08
CA ASP A 13 -4.11 18.62 0.99
C ASP A 13 -3.44 18.00 2.21
N GLU A 14 -2.65 18.81 2.91
CA GLU A 14 -2.10 18.43 4.19
C GLU A 14 -3.11 18.70 5.31
N PRO A 15 -3.02 17.97 6.46
CA PRO A 15 -3.80 18.32 7.64
C PRO A 15 -3.41 19.69 8.17
N GLU A 16 -4.27 20.30 8.93
CA GLU A 16 -4.03 21.64 9.53
C GLU A 16 -2.75 21.67 10.36
N ALA A 17 -2.46 20.59 11.09
CA ALA A 17 -1.23 20.46 11.87
C ALA A 17 0.05 20.56 11.03
N MET A 18 -0.02 20.30 9.74
CA MET A 18 1.09 20.36 8.79
C MET A 18 1.03 21.60 7.89
N GLY A 19 0.17 22.56 8.22
CA GLY A 19 0.04 23.81 7.48
C GLY A 19 -0.95 23.77 6.32
N GLY A 20 -1.70 22.70 6.15
CA GLY A 20 -2.77 22.58 5.17
C GLY A 20 -4.13 22.99 5.72
N THR A 21 -5.18 22.79 4.93
CA THR A 21 -6.56 23.07 5.29
C THR A 21 -7.46 21.84 5.31
N ASN A 22 -6.85 20.65 5.18
CA ASN A 22 -7.53 19.34 5.23
C ASN A 22 -8.71 19.21 4.24
N LEU A 23 -8.54 19.76 3.03
CA LEU A 23 -9.57 19.71 1.99
C LEU A 23 -9.57 18.40 1.18
N GLY A 24 -8.63 17.52 1.45
CA GLY A 24 -8.51 16.24 0.77
C GLY A 24 -7.49 15.36 1.47
N PRO A 25 -7.32 14.11 0.99
CA PRO A 25 -6.33 13.21 1.58
C PRO A 25 -4.91 13.76 1.40
N ASP A 26 -4.05 13.49 2.37
CA ASP A 26 -2.63 13.79 2.27
C ASP A 26 -1.92 12.79 1.34
N PRO A 27 -0.65 13.05 0.95
CA PRO A 27 0.06 12.18 0.03
C PRO A 27 0.18 10.72 0.51
N TYR A 28 0.41 10.48 1.79
CA TYR A 28 0.48 9.10 2.32
C TYR A 28 -0.89 8.43 2.31
N ALA A 29 -1.96 9.16 2.58
CA ALA A 29 -3.31 8.62 2.45
C ALA A 29 -3.61 8.21 1.00
N LEU A 30 -3.12 8.96 0.01
CA LEU A 30 -3.24 8.59 -1.40
C LEU A 30 -2.46 7.31 -1.72
N LEU A 31 -1.25 7.17 -1.18
CA LEU A 31 -0.43 5.96 -1.35
C LEU A 31 -1.13 4.74 -0.75
N LEU A 32 -1.64 4.87 0.48
CA LEU A 32 -2.39 3.81 1.15
C LEU A 32 -3.68 3.48 0.38
N SER A 33 -4.37 4.49 -0.13
CA SER A 33 -5.58 4.30 -0.93
C SER A 33 -5.30 3.52 -2.20
N ALA A 34 -4.17 3.77 -2.86
CA ALA A 34 -3.75 3.02 -4.04
C ALA A 34 -3.56 1.53 -3.70
N LEU A 35 -2.89 1.23 -2.61
CA LEU A 35 -2.70 -0.14 -2.14
C LEU A 35 -4.03 -0.79 -1.76
N GLY A 36 -4.86 -0.09 -1.00
CA GLY A 36 -6.16 -0.60 -0.54
C GLY A 36 -7.12 -0.88 -1.68
N THR A 37 -7.23 0.05 -2.61
CA THR A 37 -8.10 -0.09 -3.79
C THR A 37 -7.64 -1.25 -4.67
N CYS A 38 -6.34 -1.34 -4.94
CA CYS A 38 -5.77 -2.43 -5.73
C CYS A 38 -5.99 -3.79 -5.04
N THR A 39 -5.80 -3.85 -3.74
CA THR A 39 -6.06 -5.07 -2.95
C THR A 39 -7.51 -5.51 -3.06
N SER A 40 -8.45 -4.60 -2.83
CA SER A 40 -9.88 -4.89 -2.88
C SER A 40 -10.33 -5.34 -4.27
N MET A 41 -9.86 -4.67 -5.33
CA MET A 41 -10.18 -5.04 -6.71
C MET A 41 -9.61 -6.41 -7.07
N THR A 42 -8.38 -6.69 -6.67
CA THR A 42 -7.71 -7.98 -6.93
C THR A 42 -8.46 -9.14 -6.26
N ILE A 43 -8.87 -8.95 -5.01
CA ILE A 43 -9.66 -9.93 -4.28
C ILE A 43 -11.02 -10.14 -4.96
N ARG A 44 -11.70 -9.08 -5.34
CA ARG A 44 -13.01 -9.17 -6.00
C ARG A 44 -12.91 -9.91 -7.33
N MET A 45 -11.91 -9.62 -8.14
CA MET A 45 -11.70 -10.29 -9.41
C MET A 45 -11.44 -11.79 -9.22
N TYR A 46 -10.62 -12.14 -8.24
CA TYR A 46 -10.36 -13.54 -7.92
C TYR A 46 -11.63 -14.27 -7.46
N ALA A 47 -12.35 -13.68 -6.51
CA ALA A 47 -13.58 -14.27 -5.98
C ALA A 47 -14.65 -14.49 -7.08
N ASN A 48 -14.80 -13.51 -7.97
CA ASN A 48 -15.74 -13.63 -9.09
C ASN A 48 -15.33 -14.76 -10.05
N ARG A 49 -14.05 -14.84 -10.37
CA ARG A 49 -13.53 -15.89 -11.27
C ARG A 49 -13.71 -17.29 -10.68
N LYS A 50 -13.55 -17.43 -9.36
CA LYS A 50 -13.66 -18.71 -8.66
C LYS A 50 -15.07 -19.02 -8.19
N GLY A 51 -16.01 -18.11 -8.36
CA GLY A 51 -17.39 -18.30 -7.91
C GLY A 51 -17.52 -18.33 -6.40
N LEU A 52 -16.66 -17.62 -5.67
CA LEU A 52 -16.74 -17.55 -4.21
C LEU A 52 -17.89 -16.65 -3.76
N GLN A 53 -18.52 -17.01 -2.66
CA GLN A 53 -19.60 -16.22 -2.07
C GLN A 53 -19.05 -15.12 -1.18
N LEU A 54 -18.39 -14.16 -1.81
CA LEU A 54 -17.82 -12.99 -1.15
C LEU A 54 -18.77 -11.80 -1.32
N ASP A 55 -19.34 -11.34 -0.21
CA ASP A 55 -20.31 -10.24 -0.20
C ASP A 55 -19.61 -8.88 -0.15
N ASP A 56 -18.57 -8.75 0.68
CA ASP A 56 -17.86 -7.49 0.86
C ASP A 56 -16.40 -7.71 1.25
N VAL A 57 -15.59 -6.74 0.90
CA VAL A 57 -14.16 -6.66 1.28
C VAL A 57 -13.91 -5.29 1.88
N LYS A 58 -13.47 -5.26 3.13
CA LYS A 58 -13.01 -4.05 3.79
C LYS A 58 -11.51 -4.12 3.96
N VAL A 59 -10.80 -3.09 3.52
CA VAL A 59 -9.35 -2.99 3.65
C VAL A 59 -9.02 -1.76 4.46
N GLU A 60 -8.39 -1.95 5.62
CA GLU A 60 -7.91 -0.88 6.47
C GLU A 60 -6.39 -0.85 6.40
N LEU A 61 -5.82 0.35 6.27
CA LEU A 61 -4.39 0.52 6.12
C LEU A 61 -3.87 1.59 7.05
N HIS A 62 -2.67 1.32 7.58
CA HIS A 62 -1.95 2.24 8.43
C HIS A 62 -0.50 2.31 7.99
N HIS A 63 0.07 3.49 8.02
CA HIS A 63 1.49 3.72 7.76
C HIS A 63 2.20 4.09 9.06
N ARG A 64 3.34 3.48 9.30
CA ARG A 64 4.26 3.90 10.36
C ARG A 64 5.70 3.75 9.88
N ARG A 65 6.56 4.49 10.50
CA ARG A 65 8.00 4.44 10.20
C ARG A 65 8.74 4.00 11.46
N ILE A 66 9.62 3.05 11.28
CA ILE A 66 10.46 2.53 12.36
C ILE A 66 11.92 2.58 11.98
N THR A 67 12.79 2.56 12.99
CA THR A 67 14.22 2.34 12.82
C THR A 67 14.56 1.00 13.45
N ARG A 68 15.28 0.17 12.74
CA ARG A 68 15.71 -1.14 13.21
C ARG A 68 17.12 -1.44 12.72
N PRO A 69 17.85 -2.39 13.36
CA PRO A 69 19.13 -2.84 12.83
C PRO A 69 18.97 -3.39 11.42
N ALA A 70 19.87 -2.99 10.50
CA ALA A 70 19.89 -3.51 9.14
C ALA A 70 20.24 -5.00 9.15
N ALA A 71 19.72 -5.73 8.14
CA ALA A 71 20.07 -7.13 7.95
C ALA A 71 21.59 -7.26 7.71
N PRO A 72 22.26 -8.32 8.22
CA PRO A 72 23.72 -8.48 8.05
C PRO A 72 24.18 -8.45 6.61
N GLN A 73 23.35 -8.90 5.66
CA GLN A 73 23.67 -8.90 4.23
C GLN A 73 23.62 -7.50 3.59
N ALA A 74 23.01 -6.53 4.23
CA ALA A 74 22.90 -5.16 3.73
C ALA A 74 24.02 -4.25 4.25
N SER A 75 24.91 -4.77 5.08
CA SER A 75 25.98 -3.99 5.72
C SER A 75 27.25 -4.02 4.88
N ASP A 76 27.59 -2.89 4.26
CA ASP A 76 28.89 -2.65 3.66
C ASP A 76 29.86 -1.94 4.63
N ALA A 77 29.54 -1.88 5.90
CA ALA A 77 30.37 -1.21 6.90
C ALA A 77 31.70 -1.93 7.07
N PRO A 78 32.86 -1.22 7.01
CA PRO A 78 34.18 -1.84 7.04
C PRO A 78 34.49 -2.61 8.33
N ASN A 79 33.80 -2.34 9.42
CA ASN A 79 33.98 -2.98 10.72
C ASN A 79 32.93 -4.07 11.03
N GLY A 80 32.11 -4.45 10.04
CA GLY A 80 31.07 -5.47 10.21
C GLY A 80 29.88 -5.03 11.07
N ALA A 81 29.81 -3.77 11.48
CA ALA A 81 28.67 -3.24 12.20
C ALA A 81 27.52 -2.96 11.22
N ALA A 82 26.35 -3.55 11.46
CA ALA A 82 25.16 -3.23 10.72
C ALA A 82 24.71 -1.81 11.07
N ALA A 83 24.58 -0.93 10.07
CA ALA A 83 23.97 0.38 10.25
C ALA A 83 22.47 0.20 10.50
N ASP A 84 21.86 1.08 11.30
CA ASP A 84 20.41 1.11 11.44
C ASP A 84 19.75 1.49 10.11
N GLU A 85 18.63 0.90 9.83
CA GLU A 85 17.81 1.24 8.67
C GLU A 85 16.48 1.85 9.10
N VAL A 86 15.99 2.79 8.31
CA VAL A 86 14.64 3.34 8.45
C VAL A 86 13.73 2.57 7.51
N VAL A 87 12.63 2.04 8.07
CA VAL A 87 11.69 1.22 7.31
C VAL A 87 10.29 1.83 7.41
N ASP A 88 9.66 2.01 6.26
CA ASP A 88 8.25 2.35 6.19
C ASP A 88 7.43 1.06 6.22
N ILE A 89 6.51 0.99 7.16
CA ILE A 89 5.62 -0.17 7.31
C ILE A 89 4.21 0.26 6.92
N LEU A 90 3.66 -0.45 5.96
CA LEU A 90 2.25 -0.33 5.57
C LEU A 90 1.53 -1.56 6.11
N GLU A 91 0.72 -1.36 7.12
CA GLU A 91 -0.09 -2.45 7.69
C GLU A 91 -1.43 -2.49 7.00
N ARG A 92 -1.86 -3.68 6.63
CA ARG A 92 -3.07 -3.90 5.87
C ARG A 92 -3.92 -4.96 6.58
N GLU A 93 -5.10 -4.56 7.04
CA GLU A 93 -6.07 -5.45 7.65
C GLU A 93 -7.23 -5.65 6.68
N ILE A 94 -7.55 -6.90 6.40
CA ILE A 94 -8.58 -7.27 5.43
C ILE A 94 -9.72 -7.99 6.16
N THR A 95 -10.93 -7.47 6.04
CA THR A 95 -12.13 -8.09 6.55
C THR A 95 -12.96 -8.61 5.38
N LEU A 96 -13.25 -9.89 5.38
CA LEU A 96 -14.03 -10.56 4.35
C LEU A 96 -15.42 -10.93 4.91
N ALA A 97 -16.46 -10.47 4.26
CA ALA A 97 -17.83 -10.84 4.57
C ALA A 97 -18.36 -11.78 3.48
N GLY A 98 -19.04 -12.83 3.89
CA GLY A 98 -19.61 -13.80 2.96
C GLY A 98 -19.50 -15.22 3.50
N ASN A 99 -20.09 -16.15 2.76
CA ASN A 99 -20.08 -17.57 3.11
C ASN A 99 -18.85 -18.25 2.49
N LEU A 100 -17.71 -18.10 3.13
CA LEU A 100 -16.41 -18.62 2.69
C LEU A 100 -15.92 -19.69 3.66
N THR A 101 -15.34 -20.76 3.13
CA THR A 101 -14.63 -21.74 3.95
C THR A 101 -13.33 -21.13 4.49
N ASP A 102 -12.74 -21.74 5.51
CA ASP A 102 -11.45 -21.29 6.05
C ASP A 102 -10.35 -21.37 4.98
N ALA A 103 -10.36 -22.41 4.15
CA ALA A 103 -9.42 -22.54 3.03
C ALA A 103 -9.59 -21.43 2.00
N GLU A 104 -10.82 -21.07 1.67
CA GLU A 104 -11.12 -19.98 0.75
C GLU A 104 -10.66 -18.63 1.32
N ARG A 105 -10.90 -18.36 2.60
CA ARG A 105 -10.43 -17.15 3.29
C ARG A 105 -8.91 -17.06 3.25
N GLN A 106 -8.22 -18.14 3.57
CA GLN A 106 -6.76 -18.19 3.55
C GLN A 106 -6.23 -17.91 2.15
N ARG A 107 -6.83 -18.53 1.12
CA ARG A 107 -6.42 -18.32 -0.26
C ARG A 107 -6.63 -16.88 -0.73
N VAL A 108 -7.74 -16.26 -0.33
CA VAL A 108 -8.02 -14.86 -0.65
C VAL A 108 -6.96 -13.93 -0.06
N LEU A 109 -6.51 -14.19 1.17
CA LEU A 109 -5.44 -13.41 1.79
C LEU A 109 -4.10 -13.56 1.04
N GLU A 110 -3.80 -14.75 0.55
CA GLU A 110 -2.62 -14.96 -0.31
C GLU A 110 -2.73 -14.19 -1.64
N ILE A 111 -3.93 -14.15 -2.20
CA ILE A 111 -4.20 -13.39 -3.43
C ILE A 111 -4.01 -11.89 -3.22
N ALA A 112 -4.31 -11.36 -2.04
CA ALA A 112 -4.08 -9.96 -1.72
C ALA A 112 -2.62 -9.53 -1.95
N ASP A 113 -1.66 -10.41 -1.67
CA ASP A 113 -0.24 -10.13 -1.88
C ASP A 113 0.16 -10.09 -3.35
N ARG A 114 -0.73 -10.48 -4.24
CA ARG A 114 -0.50 -10.46 -5.69
C ARG A 114 -1.02 -9.20 -6.37
N CYS A 115 -1.59 -8.25 -5.62
CA CYS A 115 -2.05 -7.02 -6.23
C CYS A 115 -0.86 -6.26 -6.85
N PRO A 116 -1.03 -5.65 -8.03
CA PRO A 116 0.08 -4.98 -8.73
C PRO A 116 0.76 -3.87 -7.91
N VAL A 117 0.00 -3.09 -7.16
CA VAL A 117 0.55 -2.03 -6.31
C VAL A 117 1.39 -2.62 -5.17
N HIS A 118 0.95 -3.72 -4.55
CA HIS A 118 1.75 -4.43 -3.55
C HIS A 118 3.11 -4.86 -4.15
N ARG A 119 3.09 -5.44 -5.34
CA ARG A 119 4.32 -5.87 -6.03
C ARG A 119 5.24 -4.70 -6.34
N THR A 120 4.68 -3.58 -6.77
CA THR A 120 5.46 -2.36 -7.03
C THR A 120 6.11 -1.85 -5.75
N LEU A 121 5.36 -1.77 -4.65
CA LEU A 121 5.86 -1.24 -3.38
C LEU A 121 6.92 -2.15 -2.72
N THR A 122 6.86 -3.45 -2.96
CA THR A 122 7.82 -4.41 -2.41
C THR A 122 8.95 -4.74 -3.37
N GLY A 123 8.91 -4.22 -4.58
CA GLY A 123 9.95 -4.37 -5.58
C GLY A 123 10.95 -3.23 -5.56
N HIS A 124 11.70 -3.09 -6.65
CA HIS A 124 12.66 -2.01 -6.83
C HIS A 124 12.00 -0.85 -7.56
N ILE A 125 12.04 0.35 -6.95
CA ILE A 125 11.46 1.57 -7.51
C ILE A 125 12.58 2.54 -7.83
N GLU A 126 12.64 3.03 -9.07
CA GLU A 126 13.51 4.11 -9.47
C GLU A 126 12.67 5.36 -9.78
N ILE A 127 13.11 6.49 -9.28
CA ILE A 127 12.47 7.78 -9.54
C ILE A 127 13.44 8.64 -10.32
N ASN A 128 13.09 8.95 -11.56
CA ASN A 128 13.91 9.76 -12.45
C ASN A 128 13.25 11.13 -12.65
N THR A 129 13.96 12.17 -12.29
CA THR A 129 13.45 13.55 -12.34
C THR A 129 14.18 14.33 -13.42
N ARG A 130 13.43 15.04 -14.26
CA ARG A 130 13.97 15.92 -15.27
C ARG A 130 13.10 17.17 -15.41
N SER A 131 13.73 18.26 -15.79
CA SER A 131 13.02 19.51 -16.12
C SER A 131 12.56 19.47 -17.57
N LYS A 132 11.38 20.02 -17.83
CA LYS A 132 10.89 20.24 -19.19
C LYS A 132 11.24 21.62 -19.71
N ALA A 133 11.62 22.55 -18.84
CA ALA A 133 11.88 23.95 -19.24
C ALA A 133 13.21 24.41 -18.68
#